data_c444ce932938e8afaa1c82a1df2d50dd
#
_entry.id   c444ce932938e8afaa1c82a1df2d50dd
#
_cell.length_a   1.000
_cell.length_b   1.000
_cell.length_c   1.000
_cell.angle_alpha   90.00
_cell.angle_beta   90.00
_cell.angle_gamma   90.00
#
_symmetry.space_group_name_H-M   'P 1'
#
loop_
_entity.id
_entity.type
_entity.pdbx_description
1 polymer ?
#
loop_
_entity_poly.entity_id
_entity_poly.type
_entity_poly.pdbx_seq_one_letter_code
_entity_poly.pdbx_strand_id
1 'polypeptide(L)'
;MNINRKEIKALSREQIKGNIGMFLLVSIVLGLLWSALGPLILGGPITLGFAYFILDIVRGRKGEFETAFAGFRQFGSSWVAFIVSGLVIGLGMMLLVIPGIIASLAYSMAFFILADNPGMGGIEALKQSRQLMKGHKWQYFVLNLSFIGWHLLAWLTLGLAYIYVLPYQSAAQANFYAKLKSESLDIDGEEPSVAAIE
;
A
#
# COMPACT_ATOMS: atom_id res chain seq x y z
N MET A 1 13.41 -11.43 -13.02
CA MET A 1 14.29 -10.95 -11.92
C MET A 1 13.63 -11.22 -10.58
N ASN A 2 14.34 -11.71 -9.59
CA ASN A 2 13.72 -12.04 -8.29
C ASN A 2 13.80 -10.83 -7.36
N ILE A 3 12.65 -10.29 -6.98
CA ILE A 3 12.57 -9.21 -5.99
C ILE A 3 13.14 -9.72 -4.65
N ASN A 4 14.27 -9.17 -4.21
CA ASN A 4 14.96 -9.63 -3.02
C ASN A 4 14.25 -9.10 -1.75
N ARG A 5 13.51 -9.97 -1.07
CA ARG A 5 12.76 -9.68 0.16
C ARG A 5 13.63 -9.14 1.30
N LYS A 6 14.89 -9.62 1.40
CA LYS A 6 15.80 -9.17 2.46
C LYS A 6 16.19 -7.71 2.26
N GLU A 7 16.42 -7.31 1.02
CA GLU A 7 16.75 -5.94 0.63
C GLU A 7 15.57 -4.99 0.92
N ILE A 8 14.35 -5.35 0.46
CA ILE A 8 13.14 -4.56 0.75
C ILE A 8 12.95 -4.36 2.24
N LYS A 9 13.09 -5.42 3.04
CA LYS A 9 12.95 -5.33 4.49
C LYS A 9 14.03 -4.48 5.15
N ALA A 10 15.27 -4.55 4.67
CA ALA A 10 16.37 -3.72 5.19
C ALA A 10 16.10 -2.24 4.93
N LEU A 11 15.78 -1.87 3.68
CA LEU A 11 15.42 -0.51 3.29
C LEU A 11 14.23 0.02 4.09
N SER A 12 13.15 -0.75 4.19
CA SER A 12 11.95 -0.35 4.93
C SER A 12 12.23 -0.08 6.40
N ARG A 13 13.09 -0.86 7.03
CA ARG A 13 13.49 -0.65 8.42
C ARG A 13 14.26 0.65 8.62
N GLU A 14 15.09 1.01 7.67
CA GLU A 14 15.90 2.23 7.73
C GLU A 14 15.04 3.48 7.51
N GLN A 15 14.17 3.45 6.50
CA GLN A 15 13.28 4.56 6.15
C GLN A 15 12.28 4.93 7.26
N ILE A 16 11.87 3.96 8.09
CA ILE A 16 10.90 4.19 9.16
C ILE A 16 11.52 4.83 10.40
N LYS A 17 12.80 4.59 10.69
CA LYS A 17 13.43 4.97 11.97
C LYS A 17 13.21 6.45 12.37
N GLY A 18 13.11 7.38 11.42
CA GLY A 18 12.87 8.79 11.68
C GLY A 18 11.40 9.23 11.71
N ASN A 19 10.47 8.38 11.24
CA ASN A 19 9.09 8.75 10.95
C ASN A 19 8.04 7.98 11.79
N ILE A 20 8.46 7.17 12.77
CA ILE A 20 7.54 6.31 13.57
C ILE A 20 6.48 7.15 14.28
N GLY A 21 6.87 8.26 14.90
CA GLY A 21 5.92 9.13 15.62
C GLY A 21 4.84 9.71 14.70
N MET A 22 5.25 10.23 13.53
CA MET A 22 4.31 10.75 12.54
C MET A 22 3.42 9.65 11.96
N PHE A 23 3.99 8.48 11.69
CA PHE A 23 3.22 7.32 11.24
C PHE A 23 2.13 6.92 12.26
N LEU A 24 2.47 6.87 13.55
CA LEU A 24 1.51 6.56 14.61
C LEU A 24 0.40 7.61 14.69
N LEU A 25 0.75 8.89 14.68
CA LEU A 25 -0.22 9.98 14.72
C LEU A 25 -1.19 9.88 13.53
N VAL A 26 -0.69 9.74 12.32
CA VAL A 26 -1.51 9.56 11.10
C VAL A 26 -2.39 8.32 11.21
N SER A 27 -1.84 7.18 11.65
CA SER A 27 -2.60 5.94 11.78
C SER A 27 -3.73 6.03 12.81
N ILE A 28 -3.49 6.71 13.93
CA ILE A 28 -4.52 6.92 14.96
C ILE A 28 -5.64 7.82 14.41
N VAL A 29 -5.29 8.95 13.80
CA VAL A 29 -6.30 9.89 13.27
C VAL A 29 -7.11 9.25 12.16
N LEU A 30 -6.47 8.59 11.19
CA LEU A 30 -7.18 7.88 10.11
C LEU A 30 -8.02 6.72 10.66
N GLY A 31 -7.55 6.02 11.68
CA GLY A 31 -8.30 4.96 12.37
C GLY A 31 -9.54 5.48 13.09
N LEU A 32 -9.47 6.63 13.74
CA LEU A 32 -10.62 7.30 14.36
C LEU A 32 -11.64 7.75 13.31
N LEU A 33 -11.19 8.33 12.21
CA LEU A 33 -12.08 8.69 11.08
C LEU A 33 -12.75 7.46 10.48
N TRP A 34 -12.00 6.36 10.33
CA TRP A 34 -12.54 5.08 9.86
C TRP A 34 -13.63 4.54 10.76
N SER A 35 -13.43 4.60 12.08
CA SER A 35 -14.42 4.11 13.05
C SER A 35 -15.65 5.01 13.14
N ALA A 36 -15.50 6.34 12.97
CA ALA A 36 -16.58 7.31 13.13
C ALA A 36 -17.53 7.36 11.91
N LEU A 37 -16.99 7.30 10.68
CA LEU A 37 -17.75 7.51 9.45
C LEU A 37 -17.91 6.25 8.59
N GLY A 38 -17.35 5.16 9.03
CA GLY A 38 -17.45 3.83 8.42
C GLY A 38 -16.59 3.65 7.16
N PRO A 39 -16.14 2.41 6.92
CA PRO A 39 -15.27 2.09 5.79
C PRO A 39 -15.96 2.29 4.44
N LEU A 40 -17.29 2.19 4.38
CA LEU A 40 -18.03 2.29 3.13
C LEU A 40 -17.97 3.70 2.53
N ILE A 41 -17.92 4.74 3.37
CA ILE A 41 -17.91 6.14 2.92
C ILE A 41 -16.47 6.61 2.73
N LEU A 42 -15.61 6.42 3.72
CA LEU A 42 -14.26 6.99 3.75
C LEU A 42 -13.14 6.00 3.41
N GLY A 43 -13.48 4.72 3.18
CA GLY A 43 -12.47 3.68 2.96
C GLY A 43 -11.50 4.00 1.82
N GLY A 44 -12.02 4.46 0.69
CA GLY A 44 -11.20 4.85 -0.46
C GLY A 44 -10.24 6.01 -0.16
N PRO A 45 -10.76 7.20 0.22
CA PRO A 45 -9.93 8.37 0.52
C PRO A 45 -8.90 8.14 1.63
N ILE A 46 -9.26 7.43 2.69
CA ILE A 46 -8.34 7.10 3.80
C ILE A 46 -7.22 6.18 3.31
N THR A 47 -7.56 5.13 2.56
CA THR A 47 -6.56 4.20 2.03
C THR A 47 -5.63 4.89 1.04
N LEU A 48 -6.17 5.77 0.19
CA LEU A 48 -5.37 6.56 -0.75
C LEU A 48 -4.48 7.56 -0.02
N GLY A 49 -5.00 8.27 0.98
CA GLY A 49 -4.22 9.20 1.80
C GLY A 49 -3.07 8.52 2.51
N PHE A 50 -3.32 7.32 3.05
CA PHE A 50 -2.27 6.50 3.64
C PHE A 50 -1.22 6.06 2.61
N ALA A 51 -1.63 5.73 1.37
CA ALA A 51 -0.70 5.38 0.30
C ALA A 51 0.21 6.57 -0.08
N TYR A 52 -0.33 7.79 -0.16
CA TYR A 52 0.47 9.01 -0.35
C TYR A 52 1.52 9.15 0.76
N PHE A 53 1.07 9.10 2.00
CA PHE A 53 1.94 9.28 3.17
C PHE A 53 3.09 8.27 3.20
N ILE A 54 2.81 6.99 2.97
CA ILE A 54 3.87 5.96 3.02
C ILE A 54 4.81 6.05 1.83
N LEU A 55 4.33 6.45 0.65
CA LEU A 55 5.19 6.68 -0.52
C LEU A 55 6.16 7.85 -0.30
N ASP A 56 5.73 8.91 0.38
CA ASP A 56 6.61 10.01 0.74
C ASP A 56 7.75 9.55 1.64
N ILE A 57 7.44 8.75 2.67
CA ILE A 57 8.46 8.18 3.56
C ILE A 57 9.45 7.30 2.78
N VAL A 58 8.93 6.43 1.92
CA VAL A 58 9.77 5.50 1.14
C VAL A 58 10.67 6.22 0.14
N ARG A 59 10.22 7.37 -0.39
CA ARG A 59 10.99 8.23 -1.28
C ARG A 59 11.93 9.20 -0.57
N GLY A 60 12.12 9.04 0.75
CA GLY A 60 13.03 9.87 1.55
C GLY A 60 12.50 11.26 1.89
N ARG A 61 11.23 11.55 1.56
CA ARG A 61 10.56 12.79 1.97
C ARG A 61 10.07 12.67 3.41
N LYS A 62 9.96 13.81 4.10
CA LYS A 62 9.30 13.82 5.42
C LYS A 62 7.82 13.53 5.21
N GLY A 63 7.32 12.45 5.82
CA GLY A 63 5.88 12.16 5.83
C GLY A 63 5.14 13.27 6.57
N GLU A 64 4.49 14.16 5.84
CA GLU A 64 3.70 15.24 6.42
C GLU A 64 2.29 14.77 6.72
N PHE A 65 1.73 15.28 7.82
CA PHE A 65 0.36 14.93 8.23
C PHE A 65 -0.66 15.29 7.16
N GLU A 66 -0.47 16.42 6.48
CA GLU A 66 -1.35 16.90 5.41
C GLU A 66 -1.41 15.93 4.22
N THR A 67 -0.30 15.25 3.91
CA THR A 67 -0.24 14.27 2.81
C THR A 67 -1.21 13.10 3.04
N ALA A 68 -1.45 12.73 4.30
CA ALA A 68 -2.40 11.68 4.64
C ALA A 68 -3.87 12.05 4.28
N PHE A 69 -4.18 13.36 4.16
CA PHE A 69 -5.49 13.84 3.74
C PHE A 69 -5.58 14.12 2.23
N ALA A 70 -4.48 14.04 1.50
CA ALA A 70 -4.47 14.23 0.05
C ALA A 70 -5.39 13.24 -0.68
N GLY A 71 -5.65 12.07 -0.11
CA GLY A 71 -6.59 11.08 -0.65
C GLY A 71 -8.03 11.62 -0.83
N PHE A 72 -8.43 12.60 -0.02
CA PHE A 72 -9.75 13.25 -0.14
C PHE A 72 -9.88 14.12 -1.40
N ARG A 73 -8.78 14.57 -1.98
CA ARG A 73 -8.78 15.34 -3.24
C ARG A 73 -9.20 14.49 -4.44
N GLN A 74 -9.04 13.18 -4.35
CA GLN A 74 -9.43 12.20 -5.35
C GLN A 74 -10.51 11.26 -4.82
N PHE A 75 -11.51 11.81 -4.13
CA PHE A 75 -12.56 11.04 -3.46
C PHE A 75 -13.22 10.03 -4.40
N GLY A 76 -13.66 10.48 -5.58
CA GLY A 76 -14.40 9.64 -6.53
C GLY A 76 -13.57 8.43 -7.01
N SER A 77 -12.35 8.67 -7.48
CA SER A 77 -11.48 7.60 -7.99
C SER A 77 -11.10 6.59 -6.90
N SER A 78 -10.75 7.08 -5.70
CA SER A 78 -10.39 6.24 -4.57
C SER A 78 -11.58 5.43 -4.04
N TRP A 79 -12.76 6.05 -4.00
CA TRP A 79 -13.99 5.39 -3.58
C TRP A 79 -14.40 4.28 -4.55
N VAL A 80 -14.35 4.55 -5.86
CA VAL A 80 -14.63 3.53 -6.89
C VAL A 80 -13.63 2.37 -6.81
N ALA A 81 -12.33 2.67 -6.68
CA ALA A 81 -11.32 1.63 -6.52
C ALA A 81 -11.57 0.77 -5.27
N PHE A 82 -11.93 1.40 -4.14
CA PHE A 82 -12.22 0.72 -2.89
C PHE A 82 -13.43 -0.20 -2.98
N ILE A 83 -14.56 0.31 -3.49
CA ILE A 83 -15.81 -0.46 -3.60
C ILE A 83 -15.65 -1.60 -4.62
N VAL A 84 -15.11 -1.33 -5.80
CA VAL A 84 -14.96 -2.36 -6.84
C VAL A 84 -13.99 -3.45 -6.41
N SER A 85 -12.83 -3.08 -5.84
CA SER A 85 -11.91 -4.10 -5.32
C SER A 85 -12.51 -4.90 -4.17
N GLY A 86 -13.21 -4.22 -3.25
CA GLY A 86 -13.90 -4.86 -2.13
C GLY A 86 -14.97 -5.85 -2.57
N LEU A 87 -15.78 -5.50 -3.57
CA LEU A 87 -16.79 -6.40 -4.15
C LEU A 87 -16.14 -7.62 -4.82
N VAL A 88 -15.13 -7.42 -5.66
CA VAL A 88 -14.45 -8.53 -6.34
C VAL A 88 -13.76 -9.46 -5.35
N ILE A 89 -13.06 -8.90 -4.35
CA ILE A 89 -12.40 -9.68 -3.31
C ILE A 89 -13.44 -10.41 -2.46
N GLY A 90 -14.49 -9.70 -2.01
CA GLY A 90 -15.55 -10.25 -1.17
C GLY A 90 -16.30 -11.39 -1.86
N LEU A 91 -16.71 -11.21 -3.11
CA LEU A 91 -17.33 -12.27 -3.91
C LEU A 91 -16.38 -13.45 -4.13
N GLY A 92 -15.10 -13.16 -4.40
CA GLY A 92 -14.06 -14.18 -4.54
C GLY A 92 -13.89 -14.99 -3.27
N MET A 93 -13.90 -14.35 -2.09
CA MET A 93 -13.81 -15.02 -0.78
C MET A 93 -15.07 -15.83 -0.46
N MET A 94 -16.25 -15.32 -0.84
CA MET A 94 -17.54 -16.01 -0.60
C MET A 94 -17.67 -17.26 -1.46
N LEU A 95 -17.23 -17.22 -2.70
CA LEU A 95 -17.28 -18.37 -3.61
C LEU A 95 -16.23 -19.42 -3.26
N LEU A 96 -14.99 -19.01 -3.11
CA LEU A 96 -13.83 -19.84 -2.75
C LEU A 96 -12.75 -18.92 -2.18
N VAL A 97 -12.15 -19.28 -1.07
CA VAL A 97 -11.10 -18.46 -0.41
C VAL A 97 -9.91 -18.17 -1.33
N ILE A 98 -9.52 -19.15 -2.16
CA ILE A 98 -8.34 -19.02 -3.07
C ILE A 98 -8.53 -17.91 -4.11
N PRO A 99 -9.64 -17.81 -4.89
CA PRO A 99 -9.87 -16.70 -5.80
C PRO A 99 -9.88 -15.33 -5.11
N GLY A 100 -10.44 -15.25 -3.90
CA GLY A 100 -10.44 -14.01 -3.11
C GLY A 100 -9.02 -13.56 -2.75
N ILE A 101 -8.15 -14.48 -2.32
CA ILE A 101 -6.74 -14.19 -2.06
C ILE A 101 -6.04 -13.73 -3.35
N ILE A 102 -6.26 -14.41 -4.47
CA ILE A 102 -5.65 -14.02 -5.75
C ILE A 102 -6.10 -12.62 -6.19
N ALA A 103 -7.39 -12.29 -5.99
CA ALA A 103 -7.93 -10.97 -6.28
C ALA A 103 -7.34 -9.90 -5.36
N SER A 104 -7.23 -10.16 -4.06
CA SER A 104 -6.62 -9.22 -3.11
C SER A 104 -5.16 -8.91 -3.45
N LEU A 105 -4.38 -9.92 -3.85
CA LEU A 105 -3.01 -9.74 -4.31
C LEU A 105 -2.96 -8.96 -5.63
N ALA A 106 -3.90 -9.20 -6.55
CA ALA A 106 -3.95 -8.50 -7.84
C ALA A 106 -4.24 -7.01 -7.71
N TYR A 107 -5.05 -6.60 -6.74
CA TYR A 107 -5.46 -5.20 -6.52
C TYR A 107 -4.65 -4.48 -5.44
N SER A 108 -3.67 -5.14 -4.84
CA SER A 108 -2.89 -4.60 -3.72
C SER A 108 -2.13 -3.31 -4.04
N MET A 109 -1.77 -3.08 -5.31
CA MET A 109 -1.01 -1.90 -5.74
C MET A 109 -1.88 -0.74 -6.21
N ALA A 110 -3.22 -0.91 -6.29
CA ALA A 110 -4.12 0.07 -6.90
C ALA A 110 -4.06 1.46 -6.23
N PHE A 111 -3.97 1.52 -4.90
CA PHE A 111 -3.89 2.79 -4.18
C PHE A 111 -2.54 3.48 -4.32
N PHE A 112 -1.44 2.73 -4.46
CA PHE A 112 -0.13 3.29 -4.78
C PHE A 112 -0.11 3.87 -6.20
N ILE A 113 -0.77 3.19 -7.15
CA ILE A 113 -0.91 3.68 -8.53
C ILE A 113 -1.73 4.96 -8.57
N LEU A 114 -2.86 5.04 -7.84
CA LEU A 114 -3.66 6.25 -7.71
C LEU A 114 -2.88 7.40 -7.07
N ALA A 115 -2.05 7.10 -6.08
CA ALA A 115 -1.20 8.08 -5.43
C ALA A 115 -0.16 8.66 -6.40
N ASP A 116 0.38 7.84 -7.29
CA ASP A 116 1.36 8.27 -8.28
C ASP A 116 0.75 8.95 -9.51
N ASN A 117 -0.54 8.75 -9.77
CA ASN A 117 -1.21 9.27 -10.96
C ASN A 117 -2.48 10.03 -10.55
N PRO A 118 -2.33 11.29 -10.06
CA PRO A 118 -3.46 12.13 -9.72
C PRO A 118 -4.36 12.37 -10.96
N GLY A 119 -5.66 12.07 -10.81
CA GLY A 119 -6.63 12.18 -11.91
C GLY A 119 -6.96 10.87 -12.61
N MET A 120 -6.23 9.79 -12.34
CA MET A 120 -6.56 8.45 -12.85
C MET A 120 -7.89 7.95 -12.27
N GLY A 121 -8.69 7.26 -13.10
CA GLY A 121 -9.92 6.61 -12.66
C GLY A 121 -9.67 5.39 -11.79
N GLY A 122 -10.53 5.15 -10.78
CA GLY A 122 -10.37 4.02 -9.85
C GLY A 122 -10.36 2.66 -10.55
N ILE A 123 -11.20 2.45 -11.57
CA ILE A 123 -11.24 1.20 -12.35
C ILE A 123 -9.95 1.03 -13.16
N GLU A 124 -9.42 2.11 -13.69
CA GLU A 124 -8.16 2.08 -14.45
C GLU A 124 -6.98 1.70 -13.55
N ALA A 125 -6.91 2.26 -12.35
CA ALA A 125 -5.91 1.90 -11.35
C ALA A 125 -5.99 0.41 -10.95
N LEU A 126 -7.20 -0.15 -10.83
CA LEU A 126 -7.40 -1.58 -10.58
C LEU A 126 -6.88 -2.44 -11.74
N LYS A 127 -7.17 -2.05 -12.98
CA LYS A 127 -6.66 -2.74 -14.18
C LYS A 127 -5.13 -2.71 -14.22
N GLN A 128 -4.54 -1.54 -14.00
CA GLN A 128 -3.09 -1.36 -13.99
C GLN A 128 -2.44 -2.14 -12.84
N SER A 129 -3.03 -2.14 -11.64
CA SER A 129 -2.56 -2.97 -10.52
C SER A 129 -2.55 -4.45 -10.86
N ARG A 130 -3.61 -4.94 -11.51
CA ARG A 130 -3.68 -6.34 -11.96
C ARG A 130 -2.60 -6.69 -12.99
N GLN A 131 -2.28 -5.78 -13.90
CA GLN A 131 -1.21 -5.96 -14.88
C GLN A 131 0.16 -5.96 -14.21
N LEU A 132 0.45 -4.97 -13.37
CA LEU A 132 1.69 -4.84 -12.63
C LEU A 132 1.98 -6.04 -11.73
N MET A 133 0.95 -6.62 -11.11
CA MET A 133 1.06 -7.79 -10.25
C MET A 133 1.10 -9.13 -11.00
N LYS A 134 1.02 -9.11 -12.33
CA LYS A 134 1.09 -10.33 -13.15
C LYS A 134 2.52 -10.90 -13.09
N GLY A 135 2.65 -12.13 -12.60
CA GLY A 135 3.96 -12.78 -12.38
C GLY A 135 4.56 -12.53 -10.99
N HIS A 136 4.16 -11.46 -10.28
CA HIS A 136 4.75 -11.06 -8.99
C HIS A 136 3.87 -11.35 -7.77
N LYS A 137 2.64 -11.88 -7.96
CA LYS A 137 1.70 -12.18 -6.86
C LYS A 137 2.29 -13.11 -5.80
N TRP A 138 3.01 -14.15 -6.22
CA TRP A 138 3.65 -15.09 -5.30
C TRP A 138 4.72 -14.41 -4.46
N GLN A 139 5.54 -13.57 -5.06
CA GLN A 139 6.60 -12.85 -4.36
C GLN A 139 6.01 -11.90 -3.30
N TYR A 140 4.93 -11.20 -3.65
CA TYR A 140 4.20 -10.32 -2.72
C TYR A 140 3.50 -11.11 -1.61
N PHE A 141 2.88 -12.24 -1.95
CA PHE A 141 2.29 -13.15 -0.96
C PHE A 141 3.32 -13.61 0.06
N VAL A 142 4.48 -14.08 -0.39
CA VAL A 142 5.56 -14.55 0.49
C VAL A 142 6.18 -13.39 1.27
N LEU A 143 6.22 -12.17 0.72
CA LEU A 143 6.62 -10.97 1.47
C LEU A 143 5.68 -10.76 2.67
N ASN A 144 4.37 -10.76 2.45
CA ASN A 144 3.38 -10.60 3.52
C ASN A 144 3.43 -11.77 4.52
N LEU A 145 3.55 -13.01 4.04
CA LEU A 145 3.69 -14.20 4.89
C LEU A 145 4.91 -14.09 5.83
N SER A 146 5.98 -13.46 5.37
CA SER A 146 7.18 -13.26 6.17
C SER A 146 7.00 -12.31 7.37
N PHE A 147 5.86 -11.59 7.44
CA PHE A 147 5.48 -10.76 8.59
C PHE A 147 4.60 -11.51 9.60
N ILE A 148 4.20 -12.76 9.31
CA ILE A 148 3.29 -13.52 10.18
C ILE A 148 3.88 -13.72 11.58
N GLY A 149 5.19 -13.96 11.68
CA GLY A 149 5.89 -14.05 12.95
C GLY A 149 5.85 -12.75 13.77
N TRP A 150 5.89 -11.61 13.08
CA TRP A 150 5.73 -10.29 13.70
C TRP A 150 4.31 -10.03 14.20
N HIS A 151 3.30 -10.52 13.47
CA HIS A 151 1.90 -10.45 13.92
C HIS A 151 1.65 -11.34 15.14
N LEU A 152 2.28 -12.53 15.20
CA LEU A 152 2.24 -13.39 16.39
C LEU A 152 2.88 -12.70 17.60
N LEU A 153 4.04 -12.07 17.39
CA LEU A 153 4.70 -11.29 18.43
C LEU A 153 3.82 -10.11 18.89
N ALA A 154 3.16 -9.43 17.97
CA ALA A 154 2.25 -8.34 18.28
C ALA A 154 1.05 -8.83 19.11
N TRP A 155 0.53 -10.00 18.82
CA TRP A 155 -0.54 -10.62 19.61
C TRP A 155 -0.06 -10.98 21.03
N LEU A 156 1.13 -11.57 21.17
CA LEU A 156 1.75 -11.90 22.47
C LEU A 156 2.03 -10.65 23.33
N THR A 157 2.35 -9.52 22.70
CA THR A 157 2.63 -8.24 23.39
C THR A 157 1.39 -7.37 23.58
N LEU A 158 0.16 -7.95 23.52
CA LEU A 158 -1.11 -7.23 23.62
C LEU A 158 -1.21 -6.03 22.65
N GLY A 159 -0.61 -6.16 21.46
CA GLY A 159 -0.64 -5.14 20.42
C GLY A 159 0.51 -4.14 20.44
N LEU A 160 1.34 -4.09 21.47
CA LEU A 160 2.44 -3.12 21.57
C LEU A 160 3.42 -3.22 20.38
N ALA A 161 3.69 -4.42 19.90
CA ALA A 161 4.57 -4.60 18.76
C ALA A 161 3.99 -4.02 17.44
N TYR A 162 2.66 -3.79 17.32
CA TYR A 162 2.07 -3.18 16.13
C TYR A 162 2.56 -1.75 15.90
N ILE A 163 2.99 -1.03 16.94
CA ILE A 163 3.60 0.29 16.83
C ILE A 163 4.78 0.28 15.84
N TYR A 164 5.52 -0.81 15.82
CA TYR A 164 6.66 -0.99 14.92
C TYR A 164 6.33 -1.81 13.67
N VAL A 165 5.50 -2.84 13.82
CA VAL A 165 5.18 -3.80 12.73
C VAL A 165 4.40 -3.14 11.60
N LEU A 166 3.41 -2.29 11.92
CA LEU A 166 2.57 -1.63 10.92
C LEU A 166 3.37 -0.71 9.99
N PRO A 167 4.17 0.26 10.50
CA PRO A 167 4.96 1.11 9.62
C PRO A 167 5.98 0.30 8.80
N TYR A 168 6.60 -0.71 9.41
CA TYR A 168 7.56 -1.55 8.75
C TYR A 168 6.96 -2.36 7.59
N GLN A 169 5.78 -2.95 7.80
CA GLN A 169 5.07 -3.70 6.76
C GLN A 169 4.58 -2.77 5.64
N SER A 170 4.03 -1.61 5.99
CA SER A 170 3.56 -0.62 5.01
C SER A 170 4.68 -0.09 4.13
N ALA A 171 5.84 0.22 4.71
CA ALA A 171 7.02 0.61 3.93
C ALA A 171 7.55 -0.53 3.06
N ALA A 172 7.50 -1.79 3.52
CA ALA A 172 7.88 -2.93 2.70
C ALA A 172 6.95 -3.11 1.48
N GLN A 173 5.66 -2.87 1.64
CA GLN A 173 4.69 -2.90 0.54
C GLN A 173 4.92 -1.77 -0.46
N ALA A 174 5.19 -0.54 0.03
CA ALA A 174 5.50 0.60 -0.82
C ALA A 174 6.83 0.44 -1.58
N ASN A 175 7.86 -0.11 -0.93
CA ASN A 175 9.13 -0.44 -1.60
C ASN A 175 8.96 -1.54 -2.65
N PHE A 176 8.09 -2.52 -2.38
CA PHE A 176 7.76 -3.55 -3.37
C PHE A 176 7.09 -2.93 -4.61
N TYR A 177 6.14 -2.00 -4.40
CA TYR A 177 5.51 -1.25 -5.48
C TYR A 177 6.52 -0.42 -6.28
N ALA A 178 7.40 0.34 -5.59
CA ALA A 178 8.43 1.16 -6.24
C ALA A 178 9.35 0.31 -7.13
N LYS A 179 9.72 -0.88 -6.67
CA LYS A 179 10.55 -1.81 -7.43
C LYS A 179 9.81 -2.40 -8.65
N LEU A 180 8.53 -2.78 -8.49
CA LEU A 180 7.73 -3.23 -9.63
C LEU A 180 7.57 -2.15 -10.70
N LYS A 181 7.38 -0.90 -10.26
CA LYS A 181 7.25 0.24 -11.16
C LYS A 181 8.53 0.48 -11.95
N SER A 182 9.70 0.44 -11.31
CA SER A 182 10.98 0.58 -12.01
C SER A 182 11.21 -0.56 -13.02
N GLU A 183 10.90 -1.80 -12.65
CA GLU A 183 11.02 -2.94 -13.58
C GLU A 183 10.08 -2.81 -14.81
N SER A 184 8.88 -2.24 -14.66
CA SER A 184 7.97 -2.03 -15.78
C SER A 184 8.47 -0.94 -16.75
N LEU A 185 9.07 0.14 -16.23
CA LEU A 185 9.66 1.21 -17.06
C LEU A 185 10.88 0.71 -17.85
N ASP A 186 11.73 -0.11 -17.25
CA ASP A 186 12.88 -0.72 -17.91
C ASP A 186 12.48 -1.62 -19.10
N ILE A 187 11.31 -2.29 -19.00
CA ILE A 187 10.79 -3.17 -20.06
C ILE A 187 10.20 -2.36 -21.22
N ASP A 188 9.54 -1.24 -20.90
CA ASP A 188 8.88 -0.38 -21.89
C ASP A 188 9.84 0.61 -22.56
N GLY A 189 11.13 0.63 -22.16
CA GLY A 189 12.18 1.47 -22.75
C GLY A 189 12.07 2.95 -22.42
N GLU A 190 11.23 3.34 -21.47
CA GLU A 190 11.19 4.69 -20.92
C GLU A 190 12.20 4.79 -19.77
N GLU A 191 13.26 5.61 -19.98
CA GLU A 191 14.20 5.94 -18.89
C GLU A 191 13.43 6.54 -17.71
N PRO A 192 13.71 6.09 -16.47
CA PRO A 192 13.12 6.71 -15.29
C PRO A 192 13.53 8.18 -15.26
N SER A 193 12.55 9.08 -15.34
CA SER A 193 12.76 10.50 -15.16
C SER A 193 13.42 10.71 -13.78
N VAL A 194 14.72 11.03 -13.80
CA VAL A 194 15.56 11.28 -12.61
C VAL A 194 15.12 12.54 -11.85
N ALA A 195 14.09 13.23 -12.32
CA ALA A 195 13.56 14.48 -11.76
C ALA A 195 12.79 14.33 -10.42
N ALA A 196 12.75 13.14 -9.81
CA ALA A 196 12.04 12.91 -8.54
C ALA A 196 12.98 12.66 -7.35
N ILE A 197 14.31 12.90 -7.50
CA ILE A 197 15.30 12.63 -6.44
C ILE A 197 16.11 13.91 -6.05
N GLU A 198 15.72 15.11 -6.52
CA GLU A 198 16.30 16.37 -6.01
C GLU A 198 15.32 17.10 -5.08
#